data_f52259901cd73c9dd278b80316ae4e7b
#
_entry.id   f52259901cd73c9dd278b80316ae4e7b
#
_cell.length_a   1.000
_cell.length_b   1.000
_cell.length_c   1.000
_cell.angle_alpha   90.00
_cell.angle_beta   90.00
_cell.angle_gamma   90.00
#
_symmetry.space_group_name_H-M   'P 1'
#
loop_
_entity.id
_entity.type
_entity.pdbx_description
1 polymer ?
#
loop_
_entity_poly.entity_id
_entity_poly.type
_entity_poly.pdbx_seq_one_letter_code
_entity_poly.pdbx_strand_id
1 'polypeptide(L)'
;DGDTGTNMSMTIMAAANALADSDAQTAGEVAETVASAMLRGARGNSGVILSQFFRGISKGLKGKETCTAKEFADALKMGSDAAYKAVMNPTEGTILTVSKEVAIGAQMKAETSKDIIEVLECAVDRGNITLKRTPEMVPALKQAGVVDAGGQGWMYFLEGALHTLKTGEVIESGMETQAPATEKNQAQKSIDTSSIKYMYCT
;
A
#
# COMPACT_ATOMS: atom_id res chain seq x y z
N ASP A 1 13.65 10.09 -1.95
CA ASP A 1 14.15 8.96 -1.14
C ASP A 1 14.06 7.69 -1.98
N GLY A 2 15.20 7.04 -2.24
CA GLY A 2 15.28 5.84 -3.10
C GLY A 2 14.73 4.56 -2.47
N ASP A 3 14.15 4.63 -1.27
CA ASP A 3 13.69 3.48 -0.48
C ASP A 3 12.17 3.26 -0.45
N THR A 4 11.38 4.16 -1.07
CA THR A 4 9.90 4.08 -1.05
C THR A 4 9.38 2.72 -1.53
N GLY A 5 9.87 2.23 -2.66
CA GLY A 5 9.47 0.93 -3.21
C GLY A 5 9.83 -0.22 -2.29
N THR A 6 11.04 -0.23 -1.74
CA THR A 6 11.51 -1.24 -0.78
C THR A 6 10.65 -1.24 0.49
N ASN A 7 10.38 -0.07 1.05
CA ASN A 7 9.55 0.07 2.24
C ASN A 7 8.12 -0.43 2.02
N MET A 8 7.51 -0.10 0.88
CA MET A 8 6.19 -0.60 0.51
C MET A 8 6.20 -2.11 0.30
N SER A 9 7.18 -2.65 -0.42
CA SER A 9 7.33 -4.09 -0.65
C SER A 9 7.47 -4.85 0.65
N MET A 10 8.35 -4.42 1.55
CA MET A 10 8.52 -5.06 2.87
C MET A 10 7.24 -5.01 3.71
N THR A 11 6.48 -3.92 3.63
CA THR A 11 5.21 -3.76 4.34
C THR A 11 4.15 -4.72 3.78
N ILE A 12 4.07 -4.88 2.45
CA ILE A 12 3.14 -5.82 1.80
C ILE A 12 3.55 -7.27 2.10
N MET A 13 4.84 -7.59 2.07
CA MET A 13 5.35 -8.94 2.38
C MET A 13 5.00 -9.37 3.81
N ALA A 14 4.96 -8.45 4.77
CA ALA A 14 4.50 -8.76 6.11
C ALA A 14 3.03 -9.25 6.12
N ALA A 15 2.17 -8.69 5.27
CA ALA A 15 0.80 -9.15 5.11
C ALA A 15 0.72 -10.50 4.39
N ALA A 16 1.50 -10.69 3.32
CA ALA A 16 1.53 -11.94 2.57
C ALA A 16 1.94 -13.12 3.47
N ASN A 17 3.00 -12.95 4.27
CA ASN A 17 3.45 -13.95 5.23
C ASN A 17 2.38 -14.25 6.29
N ALA A 18 1.75 -13.20 6.84
CA ALA A 18 0.70 -13.39 7.84
C ALA A 18 -0.54 -14.09 7.28
N LEU A 19 -0.88 -13.87 6.01
CA LEU A 19 -1.97 -14.59 5.35
C LEU A 19 -1.62 -16.04 5.09
N ALA A 20 -0.37 -16.37 4.71
CA ALA A 20 0.08 -17.73 4.50
C ALA A 20 -0.01 -18.58 5.78
N ASP A 21 0.16 -17.96 6.94
CA ASP A 21 0.08 -18.59 8.26
C ASP A 21 -1.33 -18.47 8.89
N SER A 22 -2.34 -17.97 8.16
CA SER A 22 -3.66 -17.64 8.69
C SER A 22 -4.73 -18.61 8.22
N ASP A 23 -5.68 -18.94 9.10
CA ASP A 23 -6.90 -19.68 8.78
C ASP A 23 -8.07 -18.78 8.36
N ALA A 24 -7.82 -17.51 8.00
CA ALA A 24 -8.84 -16.55 7.60
C ALA A 24 -9.59 -17.03 6.34
N GLN A 25 -10.91 -17.15 6.43
CA GLN A 25 -11.78 -17.67 5.36
C GLN A 25 -12.72 -16.60 4.79
N THR A 26 -13.01 -15.55 5.55
CA THR A 26 -13.94 -14.51 5.15
C THR A 26 -13.23 -13.26 4.68
N ALA A 27 -13.88 -12.45 3.85
CA ALA A 27 -13.33 -11.19 3.36
C ALA A 27 -12.95 -10.24 4.52
N GLY A 28 -13.74 -10.24 5.58
CA GLY A 28 -13.46 -9.43 6.78
C GLY A 28 -12.22 -9.91 7.54
N GLU A 29 -12.07 -11.22 7.76
CA GLU A 29 -10.92 -11.81 8.45
C GLU A 29 -9.63 -11.62 7.65
N VAL A 30 -9.66 -11.84 6.34
CA VAL A 30 -8.52 -11.59 5.45
C VAL A 30 -8.10 -10.11 5.53
N ALA A 31 -9.05 -9.18 5.42
CA ALA A 31 -8.77 -7.76 5.48
C ALA A 31 -8.21 -7.33 6.85
N GLU A 32 -8.69 -7.91 7.96
CA GLU A 32 -8.19 -7.65 9.32
C GLU A 32 -6.76 -8.18 9.50
N THR A 33 -6.50 -9.40 9.04
CA THR A 33 -5.16 -10.01 9.07
C THR A 33 -4.15 -9.16 8.31
N VAL A 34 -4.49 -8.76 7.07
CA VAL A 34 -3.67 -7.88 6.23
C VAL A 34 -3.38 -6.56 6.94
N ALA A 35 -4.42 -5.85 7.39
CA ALA A 35 -4.27 -4.55 8.03
C ALA A 35 -3.42 -4.61 9.30
N SER A 36 -3.62 -5.65 10.11
CA SER A 36 -2.88 -5.87 11.35
C SER A 36 -1.41 -6.18 11.09
N ALA A 37 -1.12 -7.03 10.11
CA ALA A 37 0.24 -7.39 9.73
C ALA A 37 1.00 -6.22 9.10
N MET A 38 0.35 -5.48 8.20
CA MET A 38 0.95 -4.29 7.59
C MET A 38 1.26 -3.20 8.61
N LEU A 39 0.39 -3.00 9.62
CA LEU A 39 0.64 -2.02 10.67
C LEU A 39 1.87 -2.39 11.51
N ARG A 40 2.03 -3.67 11.86
CA ARG A 40 3.21 -4.15 12.60
C ARG A 40 4.48 -4.17 11.76
N GLY A 41 4.36 -4.46 10.47
CA GLY A 41 5.46 -4.56 9.52
C GLY A 41 5.74 -3.25 8.75
N ALA A 42 5.07 -2.14 9.08
CA ALA A 42 5.21 -0.88 8.37
C ALA A 42 6.66 -0.39 8.37
N ARG A 43 7.15 -0.01 7.19
CA ARG A 43 8.49 0.53 6.99
C ARG A 43 8.43 1.90 6.35
N GLY A 44 9.13 2.86 6.93
CA GLY A 44 9.16 4.24 6.47
C GLY A 44 7.78 4.89 6.42
N ASN A 45 7.70 6.15 5.99
CA ASN A 45 6.44 6.88 5.87
C ASN A 45 5.50 6.23 4.84
N SER A 46 6.03 5.71 3.74
CA SER A 46 5.24 5.06 2.69
C SER A 46 4.55 3.79 3.19
N GLY A 47 5.25 2.95 3.98
CA GLY A 47 4.66 1.78 4.60
C GLY A 47 3.61 2.12 5.65
N VAL A 48 3.83 3.18 6.45
CA VAL A 48 2.84 3.66 7.42
C VAL A 48 1.57 4.13 6.71
N ILE A 49 1.68 4.95 5.66
CA ILE A 49 0.53 5.43 4.88
C ILE A 49 -0.22 4.24 4.28
N LEU A 50 0.50 3.29 3.67
CA LEU A 50 -0.08 2.09 3.09
C LEU A 50 -0.82 1.25 4.15
N SER A 51 -0.24 1.07 5.34
CA SER A 51 -0.89 0.36 6.44
C SER A 51 -2.19 1.02 6.90
N GLN A 52 -2.26 2.35 6.91
CA GLN A 52 -3.49 3.07 7.25
C GLN A 52 -4.56 2.92 6.17
N PHE A 53 -4.15 2.85 4.90
CA PHE A 53 -5.06 2.56 3.81
C PHE A 53 -5.72 1.19 4.01
N PHE A 54 -4.94 0.13 4.22
CA PHE A 54 -5.49 -1.21 4.48
C PHE A 54 -6.31 -1.29 5.77
N ARG A 55 -5.96 -0.51 6.79
CA ARG A 55 -6.78 -0.37 8.00
C ARG A 55 -8.17 0.20 7.69
N GLY A 56 -8.27 1.16 6.78
CA GLY A 56 -9.54 1.70 6.31
C GLY A 56 -10.35 0.66 5.55
N ILE A 57 -9.72 -0.10 4.64
CA ILE A 57 -10.35 -1.22 3.92
C ILE A 57 -10.89 -2.26 4.89
N SER A 58 -10.09 -2.68 5.87
CA SER A 58 -10.51 -3.66 6.88
C SER A 58 -11.74 -3.20 7.67
N LYS A 59 -11.83 -1.92 8.00
CA LYS A 59 -13.03 -1.36 8.64
C LYS A 59 -14.26 -1.46 7.74
N GLY A 60 -14.10 -1.23 6.43
CA GLY A 60 -15.19 -1.31 5.44
C GLY A 60 -15.70 -2.74 5.24
N LEU A 61 -14.82 -3.72 5.39
CA LEU A 61 -15.13 -5.15 5.19
C LEU A 61 -15.41 -5.91 6.50
N LYS A 62 -15.40 -5.23 7.65
CA LYS A 62 -15.59 -5.88 8.96
C LYS A 62 -16.87 -6.71 9.01
N GLY A 63 -16.72 -7.99 9.37
CA GLY A 63 -17.83 -8.94 9.53
C GLY A 63 -18.45 -9.40 8.21
N LYS A 64 -17.83 -9.12 7.06
CA LYS A 64 -18.28 -9.59 5.76
C LYS A 64 -17.72 -10.97 5.46
N GLU A 65 -18.58 -11.92 5.10
CA GLU A 65 -18.16 -13.23 4.60
C GLU A 65 -17.57 -13.10 3.20
N THR A 66 -18.27 -12.40 2.33
CA THR A 66 -17.86 -12.09 0.95
C THR A 66 -17.90 -10.58 0.72
N CYS A 67 -17.36 -10.12 -0.38
CA CYS A 67 -17.31 -8.71 -0.74
C CYS A 67 -17.97 -8.51 -2.11
N THR A 68 -19.05 -7.71 -2.14
CA THR A 68 -19.65 -7.25 -3.39
C THR A 68 -18.83 -6.13 -4.02
N ALA A 69 -19.02 -5.88 -5.32
CA ALA A 69 -18.36 -4.79 -6.04
C ALA A 69 -18.57 -3.42 -5.37
N LYS A 70 -19.79 -3.16 -4.86
CA LYS A 70 -20.09 -1.91 -4.14
C LYS A 70 -19.37 -1.83 -2.80
N GLU A 71 -19.38 -2.90 -2.02
CA GLU A 71 -18.68 -2.96 -0.73
C GLU A 71 -17.17 -2.81 -0.90
N PHE A 72 -16.62 -3.38 -1.97
CA PHE A 72 -15.21 -3.19 -2.34
C PHE A 72 -14.89 -1.73 -2.65
N ALA A 73 -15.70 -1.07 -3.47
CA ALA A 73 -15.54 0.34 -3.80
C ALA A 73 -15.63 1.25 -2.56
N ASP A 74 -16.59 0.98 -1.68
CA ASP A 74 -16.76 1.72 -0.43
C ASP A 74 -15.58 1.45 0.55
N ALA A 75 -15.05 0.24 0.59
CA ALA A 75 -13.86 -0.10 1.36
C ALA A 75 -12.61 0.63 0.85
N LEU A 76 -12.41 0.72 -0.47
CA LEU A 76 -11.33 1.52 -1.07
C LEU A 76 -11.44 3.00 -0.66
N LYS A 77 -12.66 3.55 -0.66
CA LYS A 77 -12.91 4.93 -0.20
C LYS A 77 -12.55 5.11 1.27
N MET A 78 -12.98 4.18 2.13
CA MET A 78 -12.62 4.21 3.55
C MET A 78 -11.11 4.10 3.77
N GLY A 79 -10.42 3.31 2.94
CA GLY A 79 -8.96 3.21 2.91
C GLY A 79 -8.31 4.56 2.60
N SER A 80 -8.73 5.21 1.51
CA SER A 80 -8.23 6.52 1.12
C SER A 80 -8.45 7.57 2.22
N ASP A 81 -9.65 7.62 2.80
CA ASP A 81 -9.96 8.55 3.88
C ASP A 81 -9.12 8.31 5.14
N ALA A 82 -8.85 7.05 5.47
CA ALA A 82 -8.00 6.70 6.61
C ALA A 82 -6.55 7.13 6.38
N ALA A 83 -6.01 6.94 5.17
CA ALA A 83 -4.67 7.38 4.82
C ALA A 83 -4.52 8.91 4.86
N TYR A 84 -5.49 9.65 4.31
CA TYR A 84 -5.50 11.12 4.40
C TYR A 84 -5.53 11.62 5.85
N LYS A 85 -6.33 11.01 6.72
CA LYS A 85 -6.43 11.38 8.14
C LYS A 85 -5.17 11.06 8.94
N ALA A 86 -4.36 10.13 8.49
CA ALA A 86 -3.13 9.73 9.18
C ALA A 86 -1.95 10.68 8.90
N VAL A 87 -2.05 11.53 7.88
CA VAL A 87 -1.01 12.46 7.49
C VAL A 87 -1.37 13.86 7.98
N MET A 88 -0.50 14.49 8.78
CA MET A 88 -0.75 15.83 9.34
C MET A 88 -0.92 16.90 8.25
N ASN A 89 -0.07 16.84 7.21
CA ASN A 89 -0.08 17.76 6.08
C ASN A 89 -0.15 16.98 4.77
N PRO A 90 -1.35 16.55 4.35
CA PRO A 90 -1.51 15.79 3.11
C PRO A 90 -1.09 16.63 1.91
N THR A 91 -0.21 16.05 1.09
CA THR A 91 0.27 16.70 -0.15
C THR A 91 -0.41 16.06 -1.34
N GLU A 92 -1.04 16.88 -2.19
CA GLU A 92 -1.61 16.43 -3.45
C GLU A 92 -0.48 16.09 -4.46
N GLY A 93 -0.79 15.17 -5.38
CA GLY A 93 0.20 14.63 -6.32
C GLY A 93 1.08 13.51 -5.75
N THR A 94 0.63 12.87 -4.66
CA THR A 94 1.27 11.73 -4.02
C THR A 94 0.37 10.50 -4.03
N ILE A 95 0.81 9.40 -3.41
CA ILE A 95 0.00 8.19 -3.20
C ILE A 95 -1.41 8.52 -2.66
N LEU A 96 -1.55 9.59 -1.86
CA LEU A 96 -2.85 10.01 -1.33
C LEU A 96 -3.80 10.41 -2.46
N THR A 97 -3.35 11.23 -3.39
CA THR A 97 -4.15 11.67 -4.54
C THR A 97 -4.49 10.47 -5.45
N VAL A 98 -3.51 9.61 -5.73
CA VAL A 98 -3.72 8.41 -6.56
C VAL A 98 -4.76 7.50 -5.90
N SER A 99 -4.64 7.21 -4.59
CA SER A 99 -5.58 6.34 -3.88
C SER A 99 -7.00 6.91 -3.81
N LYS A 100 -7.14 8.24 -3.70
CA LYS A 100 -8.43 8.93 -3.74
C LYS A 100 -9.10 8.77 -5.10
N GLU A 101 -8.36 8.97 -6.19
CA GLU A 101 -8.89 8.85 -7.54
C GLU A 101 -9.22 7.39 -7.91
N VAL A 102 -8.43 6.42 -7.45
CA VAL A 102 -8.74 4.99 -7.51
C VAL A 102 -10.10 4.71 -6.86
N ALA A 103 -10.31 5.20 -5.64
CA ALA A 103 -11.56 5.00 -4.91
C ALA A 103 -12.76 5.64 -5.62
N ILE A 104 -12.58 6.85 -6.18
CA ILE A 104 -13.62 7.52 -6.98
C ILE A 104 -13.96 6.69 -8.22
N GLY A 105 -12.95 6.17 -8.94
CA GLY A 105 -13.16 5.31 -10.12
C GLY A 105 -13.95 4.05 -9.78
N ALA A 106 -13.56 3.40 -8.68
CA ALA A 106 -14.29 2.23 -8.18
C ALA A 106 -15.76 2.54 -7.85
N GLN A 107 -16.02 3.63 -7.11
CA GLN A 107 -17.37 4.02 -6.72
C GLN A 107 -18.23 4.37 -7.95
N MET A 108 -17.70 5.14 -8.90
CA MET A 108 -18.41 5.48 -10.13
C MET A 108 -18.84 4.23 -10.92
N LYS A 109 -17.94 3.26 -11.06
CA LYS A 109 -18.24 2.03 -11.81
C LYS A 109 -19.20 1.13 -11.04
N ALA A 110 -19.10 1.06 -9.71
CA ALA A 110 -19.98 0.26 -8.86
C ALA A 110 -21.46 0.73 -8.85
N GLU A 111 -21.73 1.94 -9.32
CA GLU A 111 -23.12 2.41 -9.55
C GLU A 111 -23.77 1.71 -10.76
N THR A 112 -22.97 1.24 -11.73
CA THR A 112 -23.46 0.69 -13.00
C THR A 112 -23.11 -0.78 -13.21
N SER A 113 -22.19 -1.33 -12.43
CA SER A 113 -21.74 -2.73 -12.53
C SER A 113 -21.70 -3.40 -11.16
N LYS A 114 -22.07 -4.68 -11.14
CA LYS A 114 -21.91 -5.59 -9.98
C LYS A 114 -20.67 -6.49 -10.11
N ASP A 115 -19.95 -6.38 -11.23
CA ASP A 115 -18.74 -7.14 -11.47
C ASP A 115 -17.55 -6.42 -10.80
N ILE A 116 -16.90 -7.10 -9.87
CA ILE A 116 -15.76 -6.57 -9.12
C ILE A 116 -14.54 -6.35 -10.06
N ILE A 117 -14.41 -7.16 -11.11
CA ILE A 117 -13.32 -7.02 -12.09
C ILE A 117 -13.49 -5.70 -12.85
N GLU A 118 -14.68 -5.42 -13.37
CA GLU A 118 -14.97 -4.15 -14.06
C GLU A 118 -14.78 -2.94 -13.14
N VAL A 119 -15.13 -3.07 -11.85
CA VAL A 119 -14.94 -2.00 -10.86
C VAL A 119 -13.46 -1.75 -10.62
N LEU A 120 -12.66 -2.82 -10.47
CA LEU A 120 -11.23 -2.69 -10.26
C LEU A 120 -10.50 -2.19 -11.52
N GLU A 121 -10.92 -2.59 -12.73
CA GLU A 121 -10.40 -2.05 -13.98
C GLU A 121 -10.57 -0.53 -14.06
N CYS A 122 -11.78 -0.04 -13.82
CA CYS A 122 -12.06 1.40 -13.83
C CYS A 122 -11.23 2.15 -12.76
N ALA A 123 -11.05 1.54 -11.59
CA ALA A 123 -10.23 2.07 -10.53
C ALA A 123 -8.74 2.17 -10.94
N VAL A 124 -8.21 1.12 -11.55
CA VAL A 124 -6.83 1.05 -12.05
C VAL A 124 -6.60 2.07 -13.16
N ASP A 125 -7.50 2.15 -14.13
CA ASP A 125 -7.39 3.12 -15.24
C ASP A 125 -7.35 4.57 -14.71
N ARG A 126 -8.25 4.91 -13.79
CA ARG A 126 -8.31 6.24 -13.19
C ARG A 126 -7.07 6.53 -12.34
N GLY A 127 -6.60 5.55 -11.58
CA GLY A 127 -5.37 5.66 -10.82
C GLY A 127 -4.15 5.91 -11.70
N ASN A 128 -4.02 5.18 -12.81
CA ASN A 128 -2.92 5.34 -13.76
C ASN A 128 -2.93 6.71 -14.48
N ILE A 129 -4.11 7.23 -14.82
CA ILE A 129 -4.25 8.57 -15.37
C ILE A 129 -3.75 9.60 -14.34
N THR A 130 -4.15 9.45 -13.09
CA THR A 130 -3.76 10.37 -12.01
C THR A 130 -2.27 10.26 -11.70
N LEU A 131 -1.72 9.06 -11.65
CA LEU A 131 -0.29 8.82 -11.42
C LEU A 131 0.59 9.56 -12.44
N LYS A 132 0.24 9.50 -13.72
CA LYS A 132 0.95 10.22 -14.80
C LYS A 132 0.91 11.74 -14.62
N ARG A 133 -0.07 12.26 -13.89
CA ARG A 133 -0.23 13.70 -13.64
C ARG A 133 0.42 14.17 -12.33
N THR A 134 0.94 13.27 -11.51
CA THR A 134 1.60 13.66 -10.25
C THR A 134 2.75 14.63 -10.43
N PRO A 135 3.58 14.59 -11.52
CA PRO A 135 4.61 15.60 -11.77
C PRO A 135 4.06 17.01 -12.01
N GLU A 136 2.81 17.13 -12.47
CA GLU A 136 2.16 18.44 -12.66
C GLU A 136 1.75 19.08 -11.33
N MET A 137 1.55 18.27 -10.28
CA MET A 137 1.09 18.68 -8.95
C MET A 137 2.25 18.92 -7.98
N VAL A 138 3.38 18.20 -8.16
CA VAL A 138 4.54 18.26 -7.26
C VAL A 138 5.77 18.78 -8.03
N PRO A 139 6.25 20.00 -7.77
CA PRO A 139 7.37 20.59 -8.51
C PRO A 139 8.65 19.75 -8.51
N ALA A 140 8.95 19.06 -7.39
CA ALA A 140 10.12 18.19 -7.30
C ALA A 140 10.03 16.97 -8.24
N LEU A 141 8.84 16.37 -8.40
CA LEU A 141 8.62 15.27 -9.35
C LEU A 141 8.75 15.76 -10.79
N LYS A 142 8.24 16.95 -11.09
CA LYS A 142 8.37 17.57 -12.41
C LYS A 142 9.84 17.83 -12.77
N GLN A 143 10.61 18.36 -11.82
CA GLN A 143 12.04 18.63 -12.01
C GLN A 143 12.84 17.34 -12.21
N ALA A 144 12.49 16.28 -11.50
CA ALA A 144 13.13 14.96 -11.63
C ALA A 144 12.65 14.16 -12.86
N GLY A 145 11.54 14.56 -13.50
CA GLY A 145 10.96 13.84 -14.64
C GLY A 145 10.37 12.48 -14.28
N VAL A 146 9.90 12.32 -13.02
CA VAL A 146 9.38 11.06 -12.50
C VAL A 146 7.98 11.23 -11.90
N VAL A 147 7.23 10.14 -11.82
CA VAL A 147 5.94 10.08 -11.11
C VAL A 147 6.17 9.83 -9.60
N ASP A 148 5.10 9.97 -8.80
CA ASP A 148 5.17 9.65 -7.38
C ASP A 148 5.44 8.17 -7.14
N ALA A 149 6.54 7.85 -6.46
CA ALA A 149 6.98 6.48 -6.22
C ALA A 149 5.99 5.68 -5.35
N GLY A 150 5.34 6.34 -4.37
CA GLY A 150 4.31 5.73 -3.54
C GLY A 150 3.05 5.41 -4.35
N GLY A 151 2.60 6.34 -5.19
CA GLY A 151 1.51 6.12 -6.13
C GLY A 151 1.81 5.00 -7.12
N GLN A 152 3.02 4.94 -7.65
CA GLN A 152 3.44 3.87 -8.54
C GLN A 152 3.40 2.49 -7.85
N GLY A 153 3.91 2.39 -6.62
CA GLY A 153 3.86 1.14 -5.85
C GLY A 153 2.42 0.71 -5.54
N TRP A 154 1.53 1.67 -5.26
CA TRP A 154 0.11 1.40 -5.07
C TRP A 154 -0.54 0.85 -6.35
N MET A 155 -0.23 1.44 -7.51
CA MET A 155 -0.77 0.96 -8.79
C MET A 155 -0.27 -0.44 -9.14
N TYR A 156 0.99 -0.77 -8.90
CA TYR A 156 1.51 -2.13 -9.09
C TYR A 156 0.77 -3.17 -8.24
N PHE A 157 0.44 -2.82 -6.98
CA PHE A 157 -0.36 -3.70 -6.14
C PHE A 157 -1.75 -3.96 -6.74
N LEU A 158 -2.46 -2.91 -7.18
CA LEU A 158 -3.79 -3.04 -7.76
C LEU A 158 -3.79 -3.77 -9.10
N GLU A 159 -2.79 -3.54 -9.94
CA GLU A 159 -2.60 -4.24 -11.22
C GLU A 159 -2.34 -5.73 -11.00
N GLY A 160 -1.54 -6.08 -10.00
CA GLY A 160 -1.33 -7.47 -9.59
C GLY A 160 -2.63 -8.13 -9.09
N ALA A 161 -3.41 -7.44 -8.26
CA ALA A 161 -4.71 -7.92 -7.80
C ALA A 161 -5.69 -8.12 -8.96
N LEU A 162 -5.74 -7.18 -9.90
CA LEU A 162 -6.57 -7.27 -11.10
C LEU A 162 -6.16 -8.45 -11.98
N HIS A 163 -4.86 -8.66 -12.19
CA HIS A 163 -4.34 -9.80 -12.94
C HIS A 163 -4.80 -11.13 -12.30
N THR A 164 -4.60 -11.28 -11.00
CA THR A 164 -5.00 -12.49 -10.27
C THR A 164 -6.52 -12.74 -10.35
N LEU A 165 -7.34 -11.69 -10.22
CA LEU A 165 -8.79 -11.82 -10.36
C LEU A 165 -9.23 -12.25 -11.77
N LYS A 166 -8.52 -11.81 -12.82
CA LYS A 166 -8.84 -12.17 -14.20
C LYS A 166 -8.37 -13.55 -14.60
N THR A 167 -7.19 -13.95 -14.15
CA THR A 167 -6.52 -15.17 -14.63
C THR A 167 -6.61 -16.33 -13.65
N GLY A 168 -6.83 -16.04 -12.36
CA GLY A 168 -6.68 -17.00 -11.27
C GLY A 168 -5.21 -17.33 -10.93
N GLU A 169 -4.25 -16.73 -11.63
CA GLU A 169 -2.82 -16.96 -11.43
C GLU A 169 -2.25 -15.95 -10.44
N VAL A 170 -1.50 -16.44 -9.46
CA VAL A 170 -0.71 -15.60 -8.56
C VAL A 170 0.63 -15.33 -9.25
N ILE A 171 0.99 -14.05 -9.38
CA ILE A 171 2.30 -13.67 -9.91
C ILE A 171 3.35 -14.06 -8.85
N GLU A 172 4.06 -15.16 -9.09
CA GLU A 172 5.19 -15.53 -8.26
C GLU A 172 6.29 -14.47 -8.43
N SER A 173 6.56 -13.73 -7.38
CA SER A 173 7.74 -12.86 -7.36
C SER A 173 8.97 -13.77 -7.35
N GLY A 174 9.82 -13.70 -8.37
CA GLY A 174 11.11 -14.39 -8.41
C GLY A 174 12.13 -13.87 -7.38
N MET A 175 11.68 -13.28 -6.30
CA MET A 175 12.46 -13.02 -5.12
C MET A 175 12.50 -14.29 -4.28
N GLU A 176 13.54 -15.11 -4.50
CA GLU A 176 13.99 -16.04 -3.48
C GLU A 176 14.06 -15.26 -2.16
N THR A 177 13.31 -15.73 -1.17
CA THR A 177 13.43 -15.28 0.21
C THR A 177 14.86 -15.60 0.66
N GLN A 178 15.78 -14.68 0.46
CA GLN A 178 17.00 -14.69 1.23
C GLN A 178 16.58 -14.40 2.68
N ALA A 179 16.38 -15.46 3.42
CA ALA A 179 16.38 -15.41 4.88
C ALA A 179 17.62 -14.60 5.28
N PRO A 180 17.51 -13.66 6.23
CA PRO A 180 18.66 -12.91 6.68
C PRO A 180 19.70 -13.93 7.16
N ALA A 181 20.79 -14.06 6.41
CA ALA A 181 21.95 -14.81 6.84
C ALA A 181 22.37 -14.24 8.20
N THR A 182 22.27 -15.06 9.22
CA THR A 182 22.85 -14.80 10.53
C THR A 182 24.35 -14.71 10.34
N GLU A 183 24.86 -13.53 10.00
CA GLU A 183 26.28 -13.23 10.13
C GLU A 183 26.63 -13.24 11.62
N LYS A 184 27.07 -14.40 12.06
CA LYS A 184 27.82 -14.53 13.29
C LYS A 184 29.17 -13.83 13.12
N ASN A 185 29.40 -12.83 13.95
CA ASN A 185 30.68 -12.33 14.42
C ASN A 185 31.71 -11.89 13.36
N GLN A 186 31.84 -10.58 13.23
CA GLN A 186 33.20 -10.02 13.24
C GLN A 186 33.22 -8.60 13.80
N ALA A 187 33.96 -8.50 14.91
CA ALA A 187 34.60 -7.30 15.43
C ALA A 187 33.71 -6.09 15.77
N GLN A 188 33.25 -6.05 17.02
CA GLN A 188 33.02 -4.79 17.72
C GLN A 188 34.31 -3.96 17.74
N LYS A 189 34.46 -3.06 16.78
CA LYS A 189 35.30 -1.88 16.98
C LYS A 189 34.53 -0.95 17.90
N SER A 190 35.00 -0.80 19.12
CA SER A 190 34.53 0.19 20.07
C SER A 190 34.61 1.58 19.43
N ILE A 191 33.47 2.15 19.07
CA ILE A 191 33.38 3.54 18.67
C ILE A 191 33.46 4.36 19.96
N ASP A 192 34.49 5.18 20.08
CA ASP A 192 34.63 6.14 21.16
C ASP A 192 33.53 7.19 21.03
N THR A 193 32.51 7.11 21.87
CA THR A 193 31.35 8.02 21.87
C THR A 193 31.57 9.27 22.69
N SER A 194 32.75 9.49 23.27
CA SER A 194 33.03 10.61 24.18
C SER A 194 33.06 11.99 23.48
N SER A 195 33.14 11.99 22.14
CA SER A 195 33.18 13.23 21.33
C SER A 195 31.84 13.63 20.68
N ILE A 196 30.76 12.84 20.85
CA ILE A 196 29.48 13.10 20.20
C ILE A 196 28.57 13.87 21.14
N LYS A 197 28.48 15.17 20.91
CA LYS A 197 27.48 16.04 21.56
C LYS A 197 26.19 16.01 20.76
N TYR A 198 25.22 15.23 21.22
CA TYR A 198 23.86 15.32 20.69
C TYR A 198 23.09 16.41 21.41
N MET A 199 22.65 17.43 20.68
CA MET A 199 21.52 18.24 21.08
C MET A 199 20.28 17.66 20.39
N TYR A 200 19.38 17.22 21.20
CA TYR A 200 18.03 16.69 21.00
C TYR A 200 17.40 16.93 19.63
N CYS A 201 17.03 15.82 18.97
CA CYS A 201 15.92 15.82 18.00
C CYS A 201 14.63 15.54 18.78
N THR A 202 13.77 16.55 18.92
CA THR A 202 12.36 16.42 19.29
C THR A 202 11.55 16.10 18.05
#